data_18f8f7a0a2552aeed496a2531ea3e48c
#
_entry.id   18f8f7a0a2552aeed496a2531ea3e48c
#
_cell.length_a   1.000
_cell.length_b   1.000
_cell.length_c   1.000
_cell.angle_alpha   90.00
_cell.angle_beta   90.00
_cell.angle_gamma   90.00
#
_symmetry.space_group_name_H-M   'P 1'
#
loop_
_entity.id
_entity.type
_entity.pdbx_description
1 polymer ?
#
loop_
_entity_poly.entity_id
_entity_poly.type
_entity_poly.pdbx_seq_one_letter_code
_entity_poly.pdbx_strand_id
1 'polypeptide(L)'
;MKSYGQLCSIARALDVVGDRWTLLIVRELLIGGALRFGEVQRGLPGIATNLLTQRLRDLENNGVVAREPAPGTPGTPTYRLTERGRALDGVLRELLKWGAPTVPDAPSDAIFQMHWLSQPARFLLADHRPDEPPIVIRFGTFDDGFDLTAADGTITVDPCQRDVSPLAGVTGPGPVLVALLQGAMPLPAAIAQGVDVTGDAAALTRVLPAPQASTNVPGQYN
;
A
#
# COMPACT_ATOMS: atom_id res chain seq x y z
N MET A 1 -24.78 -12.39 0.03
CA MET A 1 -23.60 -12.94 -0.71
C MET A 1 -23.93 -14.38 -1.11
N LYS A 2 -23.65 -14.80 -2.35
CA LYS A 2 -23.82 -16.19 -2.77
C LYS A 2 -22.62 -16.98 -2.26
N SER A 3 -22.84 -18.04 -1.47
CA SER A 3 -21.78 -18.95 -1.04
C SER A 3 -21.47 -19.96 -2.13
N TYR A 4 -20.21 -20.36 -2.25
CA TYR A 4 -19.77 -21.47 -3.10
C TYR A 4 -20.31 -22.82 -2.61
N GLY A 5 -20.78 -22.90 -1.36
CA GLY A 5 -21.31 -24.13 -0.76
C GLY A 5 -20.27 -25.26 -0.61
N GLN A 6 -18.97 -24.92 -0.62
CA GLN A 6 -17.89 -25.89 -0.57
C GLN A 6 -17.27 -25.98 0.84
N LEU A 7 -16.93 -27.18 1.27
CA LEU A 7 -16.11 -27.45 2.46
C LEU A 7 -14.61 -27.30 2.07
N CYS A 8 -14.22 -26.09 1.74
CA CYS A 8 -12.88 -25.73 1.29
C CYS A 8 -12.51 -24.37 1.90
N SER A 9 -11.37 -24.25 2.57
CA SER A 9 -10.93 -23.01 3.23
C SER A 9 -10.79 -21.84 2.23
N ILE A 10 -10.32 -22.13 1.00
CA ILE A 10 -10.21 -21.10 -0.05
C ILE A 10 -11.60 -20.61 -0.46
N ALA A 11 -12.55 -21.53 -0.74
CA ALA A 11 -13.91 -21.15 -1.09
C ALA A 11 -14.59 -20.36 0.03
N ARG A 12 -14.38 -20.75 1.30
CA ARG A 12 -14.92 -20.04 2.46
C ARG A 12 -14.27 -18.65 2.63
N ALA A 13 -13.00 -18.48 2.31
CA ALA A 13 -12.36 -17.17 2.26
C ALA A 13 -12.94 -16.30 1.14
N LEU A 14 -13.10 -16.87 -0.07
CA LEU A 14 -13.69 -16.16 -1.21
C LEU A 14 -15.17 -15.81 -1.00
N ASP A 15 -15.92 -16.56 -0.21
CA ASP A 15 -17.26 -16.17 0.23
C ASP A 15 -17.25 -14.80 0.98
N VAL A 16 -16.12 -14.41 1.59
CA VAL A 16 -15.98 -13.17 2.35
C VAL A 16 -15.27 -12.09 1.56
N VAL A 17 -14.16 -12.42 0.87
CA VAL A 17 -13.29 -11.44 0.23
C VAL A 17 -13.24 -11.52 -1.29
N GLY A 18 -13.95 -12.46 -1.91
CA GLY A 18 -13.87 -12.73 -3.36
C GLY A 18 -14.59 -11.69 -4.23
N ASP A 19 -15.40 -10.83 -3.66
CA ASP A 19 -16.07 -9.76 -4.40
C ASP A 19 -15.11 -8.65 -4.81
N ARG A 20 -15.35 -8.09 -5.99
CA ARG A 20 -14.61 -6.92 -6.49
C ARG A 20 -14.63 -5.78 -5.47
N TRP A 21 -13.54 -5.08 -5.29
CA TRP A 21 -13.28 -3.99 -4.35
C TRP A 21 -12.98 -4.43 -2.91
N THR A 22 -13.36 -5.63 -2.48
CA THR A 22 -13.27 -6.02 -1.07
C THR A 22 -11.84 -5.98 -0.55
N LEU A 23 -10.89 -6.61 -1.24
CA LEU A 23 -9.47 -6.58 -0.86
C LEU A 23 -8.84 -5.18 -1.02
N LEU A 24 -9.34 -4.36 -1.94
CA LEU A 24 -8.88 -2.97 -2.06
C LEU A 24 -9.38 -2.11 -0.89
N ILE A 25 -10.58 -2.34 -0.37
CA ILE A 25 -11.05 -1.71 0.88
C ILE A 25 -10.18 -2.12 2.06
N VAL A 26 -9.83 -3.41 2.16
CA VAL A 26 -8.90 -3.91 3.19
C VAL A 26 -7.54 -3.24 3.07
N ARG A 27 -7.01 -3.06 1.85
CA ARG A 27 -5.77 -2.32 1.60
C ARG A 27 -5.84 -0.90 2.15
N GLU A 28 -6.89 -0.14 1.83
CA GLU A 28 -7.03 1.23 2.34
C GLU A 28 -7.03 1.28 3.87
N LEU A 29 -7.74 0.35 4.52
CA LEU A 29 -7.81 0.28 5.97
C LEU A 29 -6.50 -0.24 6.62
N LEU A 30 -5.69 -1.02 5.90
CA LEU A 30 -4.33 -1.39 6.36
C LEU A 30 -3.38 -0.19 6.31
N ILE A 31 -3.51 0.65 5.27
CA ILE A 31 -2.67 1.84 5.07
C ILE A 31 -3.05 2.95 6.05
N GLY A 32 -4.32 3.28 6.11
CA GLY A 32 -4.80 4.46 6.84
C GLY A 32 -5.29 4.18 8.26
N GLY A 33 -5.34 2.91 8.69
CA GLY A 33 -5.81 2.53 10.02
C GLY A 33 -7.32 2.73 10.18
N ALA A 34 -7.74 3.70 10.95
CA ALA A 34 -9.14 4.06 11.15
C ALA A 34 -9.54 5.19 10.21
N LEU A 35 -10.35 4.89 9.19
CA LEU A 35 -10.75 5.82 8.15
C LEU A 35 -12.25 6.11 8.18
N ARG A 36 -12.63 7.35 7.86
CA ARG A 36 -14.03 7.72 7.60
C ARG A 36 -14.44 7.21 6.21
N PHE A 37 -15.75 7.10 5.99
CA PHE A 37 -16.30 6.63 4.71
C PHE A 37 -15.71 7.39 3.49
N GLY A 38 -15.67 8.73 3.56
CA GLY A 38 -15.14 9.55 2.47
C GLY A 38 -13.63 9.37 2.22
N GLU A 39 -12.86 9.00 3.26
CA GLU A 39 -11.43 8.71 3.14
C GLU A 39 -11.23 7.37 2.43
N VAL A 40 -11.97 6.33 2.82
CA VAL A 40 -11.97 5.04 2.12
C VAL A 40 -12.37 5.22 0.66
N GLN A 41 -13.43 6.01 0.39
CA GLN A 41 -13.90 6.26 -0.97
C GLN A 41 -12.86 6.99 -1.83
N ARG A 42 -12.14 7.96 -1.27
CA ARG A 42 -11.08 8.70 -1.95
C ARG A 42 -9.92 7.80 -2.35
N GLY A 43 -9.57 6.82 -1.51
CA GLY A 43 -8.55 5.79 -1.80
C GLY A 43 -8.99 4.76 -2.85
N LEU A 44 -10.26 4.78 -3.29
CA LEU A 44 -10.84 3.82 -4.23
C LEU A 44 -11.49 4.50 -5.44
N PRO A 45 -10.71 5.17 -6.29
CA PRO A 45 -11.26 5.85 -7.48
C PRO A 45 -12.11 4.91 -8.33
N GLY A 46 -13.31 5.38 -8.67
CA GLY A 46 -14.27 4.62 -9.48
C GLY A 46 -15.21 3.69 -8.72
N ILE A 47 -15.11 3.58 -7.40
CA ILE A 47 -16.12 2.86 -6.62
C ILE A 47 -17.40 3.69 -6.46
N ALA A 48 -18.54 3.09 -6.77
CA ALA A 48 -19.84 3.73 -6.52
C ALA A 48 -20.16 3.73 -5.01
N THR A 49 -20.74 4.82 -4.51
CA THR A 49 -21.06 5.02 -3.08
C THR A 49 -21.94 3.91 -2.51
N ASN A 50 -22.94 3.46 -3.25
CA ASN A 50 -23.82 2.36 -2.83
C ASN A 50 -23.06 1.02 -2.73
N LEU A 51 -22.10 0.78 -3.64
CA LEU A 51 -21.28 -0.43 -3.62
C LEU A 51 -20.31 -0.42 -2.45
N LEU A 52 -19.63 0.71 -2.18
CA LEU A 52 -18.76 0.84 -1.00
C LEU A 52 -19.57 0.62 0.28
N THR A 53 -20.76 1.22 0.39
CA THR A 53 -21.66 1.03 1.53
C THR A 53 -22.00 -0.45 1.73
N GLN A 54 -22.34 -1.16 0.65
CA GLN A 54 -22.65 -2.58 0.72
C GLN A 54 -21.43 -3.40 1.15
N ARG A 55 -20.25 -3.16 0.57
CA ARG A 55 -19.01 -3.90 0.89
C ARG A 55 -18.58 -3.68 2.33
N LEU A 56 -18.67 -2.45 2.86
CA LEU A 56 -18.33 -2.18 4.26
C LEU A 56 -19.29 -2.91 5.22
N ARG A 57 -20.59 -2.96 4.91
CA ARG A 57 -21.57 -3.73 5.69
C ARG A 57 -21.27 -5.23 5.64
N ASP A 58 -20.94 -5.77 4.47
CA ASP A 58 -20.61 -7.19 4.31
C ASP A 58 -19.36 -7.55 5.11
N LEU A 59 -18.32 -6.70 5.07
CA LEU A 59 -17.10 -6.86 5.85
C LEU A 59 -17.34 -6.75 7.35
N GLU A 60 -18.23 -5.85 7.79
CA GLU A 60 -18.62 -5.71 9.18
C GLU A 60 -19.36 -6.97 9.67
N ASN A 61 -20.35 -7.46 8.90
CA ASN A 61 -21.10 -8.69 9.21
C ASN A 61 -20.21 -9.94 9.27
N ASN A 62 -19.12 -9.96 8.52
CA ASN A 62 -18.15 -11.06 8.54
C ASN A 62 -17.01 -10.87 9.57
N GLY A 63 -17.08 -9.81 10.38
CA GLY A 63 -16.11 -9.53 11.44
C GLY A 63 -14.72 -9.15 10.93
N VAL A 64 -14.62 -8.65 9.69
CA VAL A 64 -13.35 -8.18 9.08
C VAL A 64 -13.12 -6.71 9.38
N VAL A 65 -14.19 -5.91 9.38
CA VAL A 65 -14.17 -4.48 9.68
C VAL A 65 -15.00 -4.21 10.93
N ALA A 66 -14.55 -3.30 11.77
CA ALA A 66 -15.32 -2.71 12.85
C ALA A 66 -15.67 -1.26 12.50
N ARG A 67 -16.90 -0.87 12.86
CA ARG A 67 -17.37 0.50 12.75
C ARG A 67 -17.43 1.12 14.14
N GLU A 68 -16.74 2.24 14.34
CA GLU A 68 -16.60 2.89 15.65
C GLU A 68 -16.87 4.39 15.53
N PRO A 69 -17.30 5.06 16.62
CA PRO A 69 -17.37 6.51 16.63
C PRO A 69 -16.00 7.14 16.38
N ALA A 70 -15.93 8.16 15.51
CA ALA A 70 -14.68 8.88 15.31
C ALA A 70 -14.30 9.66 16.58
N PRO A 71 -13.03 9.62 17.02
CA PRO A 71 -12.57 10.44 18.13
C PRO A 71 -12.88 11.93 17.88
N GLY A 72 -13.48 12.60 18.86
CA GLY A 72 -13.75 14.04 18.81
C GLY A 72 -14.83 14.51 17.81
N THR A 73 -15.52 13.62 17.13
CA THR A 73 -16.57 13.99 16.15
C THR A 73 -17.81 13.12 16.36
N PRO A 74 -18.75 13.50 17.23
CA PRO A 74 -19.98 12.74 17.42
C PRO A 74 -20.75 12.55 16.12
N GLY A 75 -21.25 11.33 15.90
CA GLY A 75 -22.12 11.00 14.76
C GLY A 75 -21.41 10.60 13.47
N THR A 76 -20.11 10.78 13.33
CA THR A 76 -19.36 10.35 12.15
C THR A 76 -18.60 9.06 12.47
N PRO A 77 -18.95 7.91 11.87
CA PRO A 77 -18.23 6.67 12.13
C PRO A 77 -16.90 6.61 11.37
N THR A 78 -15.93 5.89 11.96
CA THR A 78 -14.74 5.39 11.29
C THR A 78 -14.83 3.88 11.10
N TYR A 79 -14.14 3.39 10.11
CA TYR A 79 -13.99 1.97 9.81
C TYR A 79 -12.53 1.60 10.07
N ARG A 80 -12.31 0.49 10.77
CA ARG A 80 -10.97 -0.07 10.97
C ARG A 80 -11.00 -1.59 10.82
N LEU A 81 -9.87 -2.17 10.56
CA LEU A 81 -9.76 -3.63 10.54
C LEU A 81 -9.81 -4.20 11.97
N THR A 82 -10.55 -5.29 12.13
CA THR A 82 -10.47 -6.16 13.30
C THR A 82 -9.14 -6.96 13.28
N GLU A 83 -8.86 -7.75 14.29
CA GLU A 83 -7.75 -8.70 14.26
C GLU A 83 -7.87 -9.67 13.07
N ARG A 84 -9.07 -10.21 12.84
CA ARG A 84 -9.37 -11.04 11.66
C ARG A 84 -9.13 -10.29 10.34
N GLY A 85 -9.49 -9.02 10.27
CA GLY A 85 -9.25 -8.18 9.10
C GLY A 85 -7.76 -7.93 8.87
N ARG A 86 -6.99 -7.64 9.91
CA ARG A 86 -5.53 -7.47 9.84
C ARG A 86 -4.80 -8.74 9.39
N ALA A 87 -5.33 -9.92 9.68
CA ALA A 87 -4.77 -11.18 9.20
C ALA A 87 -4.77 -11.30 7.65
N LEU A 88 -5.56 -10.48 6.93
CA LEU A 88 -5.52 -10.39 5.46
C LEU A 88 -4.27 -9.68 4.91
N ASP A 89 -3.45 -9.06 5.76
CA ASP A 89 -2.18 -8.44 5.37
C ASP A 89 -1.27 -9.43 4.63
N GLY A 90 -1.15 -10.66 5.13
CA GLY A 90 -0.40 -11.72 4.48
C GLY A 90 -0.95 -12.09 3.09
N VAL A 91 -2.28 -12.11 2.94
CA VAL A 91 -2.92 -12.38 1.64
C VAL A 91 -2.61 -11.26 0.65
N LEU A 92 -2.72 -9.99 1.07
CA LEU A 92 -2.40 -8.84 0.22
C LEU A 92 -0.93 -8.80 -0.16
N ARG A 93 -0.01 -9.19 0.74
CA ARG A 93 1.41 -9.33 0.43
C ARG A 93 1.67 -10.33 -0.70
N GLU A 94 1.06 -11.50 -0.64
CA GLU A 94 1.25 -12.51 -1.68
C GLU A 94 0.57 -12.08 -3.01
N LEU A 95 -0.58 -11.42 -2.95
CA LEU A 95 -1.21 -10.81 -4.13
C LEU A 95 -0.34 -9.71 -4.74
N LEU A 96 0.30 -8.87 -3.90
CA LEU A 96 1.24 -7.85 -4.37
C LEU A 96 2.40 -8.48 -5.14
N LYS A 97 3.04 -9.51 -4.58
CA LYS A 97 4.15 -10.22 -5.24
C LYS A 97 3.71 -10.85 -6.56
N TRP A 98 2.54 -11.48 -6.58
CA TRP A 98 1.99 -12.12 -7.77
C TRP A 98 1.60 -11.10 -8.85
N GLY A 99 1.05 -9.96 -8.46
CA GLY A 99 0.62 -8.89 -9.36
C GLY A 99 1.74 -7.95 -9.82
N ALA A 100 2.84 -7.85 -9.07
CA ALA A 100 3.91 -6.89 -9.35
C ALA A 100 4.48 -6.96 -10.79
N PRO A 101 4.69 -8.14 -11.40
CA PRO A 101 5.18 -8.23 -12.77
C PRO A 101 4.23 -7.66 -13.83
N THR A 102 2.94 -7.51 -13.52
CA THR A 102 1.93 -6.98 -14.46
C THR A 102 1.77 -5.46 -14.38
N VAL A 103 2.39 -4.80 -13.41
CA VAL A 103 2.27 -3.34 -13.25
C VAL A 103 2.86 -2.56 -14.42
N PRO A 104 4.00 -2.94 -15.02
CA PRO A 104 4.52 -2.26 -16.21
C PRO A 104 3.59 -2.28 -17.42
N ASP A 105 2.71 -3.30 -17.51
CA ASP A 105 1.74 -3.46 -18.59
C ASP A 105 0.41 -2.75 -18.31
N ALA A 106 0.34 -1.97 -17.22
CA ALA A 106 -0.87 -1.22 -16.89
C ALA A 106 -1.19 -0.18 -17.98
N PRO A 107 -2.49 0.10 -18.25
CA PRO A 107 -2.89 1.14 -19.18
C PRO A 107 -2.23 2.49 -18.86
N SER A 108 -1.92 3.29 -19.88
CA SER A 108 -1.25 4.60 -19.71
C SER A 108 -2.09 5.63 -18.94
N ASP A 109 -3.39 5.42 -18.88
CA ASP A 109 -4.37 6.21 -18.12
C ASP A 109 -4.70 5.58 -16.74
N ALA A 110 -3.95 4.58 -16.31
CA ALA A 110 -4.13 3.95 -15.01
C ALA A 110 -3.94 4.98 -13.89
N ILE A 111 -4.91 5.01 -12.98
CA ILE A 111 -4.86 5.91 -11.83
C ILE A 111 -3.79 5.45 -10.86
N PHE A 112 -3.00 6.39 -10.39
CA PHE A 112 -2.00 6.19 -9.35
C PHE A 112 -2.26 7.12 -8.17
N GLN A 113 -2.09 6.61 -6.95
CA GLN A 113 -2.05 7.38 -5.71
C GLN A 113 -0.80 6.99 -4.93
N MET A 114 -0.09 7.98 -4.41
CA MET A 114 1.23 7.78 -3.79
C MET A 114 1.14 6.86 -2.57
N HIS A 115 0.10 7.01 -1.74
CA HIS A 115 -0.06 6.19 -0.54
C HIS A 115 -0.20 4.68 -0.84
N TRP A 116 -0.58 4.28 -2.06
CA TRP A 116 -0.58 2.85 -2.41
C TRP A 116 0.81 2.21 -2.40
N LEU A 117 1.86 3.02 -2.59
CA LEU A 117 3.24 2.52 -2.51
C LEU A 117 3.67 2.17 -1.08
N SER A 118 2.92 2.56 -0.06
CA SER A 118 3.22 2.23 1.34
C SER A 118 3.29 0.72 1.57
N GLN A 119 2.41 -0.05 0.94
CA GLN A 119 2.42 -1.52 1.05
C GLN A 119 3.65 -2.16 0.39
N PRO A 120 3.96 -1.91 -0.92
CA PRO A 120 5.20 -2.41 -1.50
C PRO A 120 6.44 -1.88 -0.78
N ALA A 121 6.48 -0.63 -0.33
CA ALA A 121 7.60 -0.09 0.44
C ALA A 121 7.87 -0.91 1.71
N ARG A 122 6.82 -1.23 2.48
CA ARG A 122 6.94 -2.03 3.70
C ARG A 122 7.44 -3.46 3.46
N PHE A 123 7.17 -4.05 2.30
CA PHE A 123 7.49 -5.44 2.00
C PHE A 123 8.73 -5.64 1.14
N LEU A 124 9.11 -4.65 0.34
CA LEU A 124 10.20 -4.76 -0.62
C LEU A 124 11.47 -4.05 -0.16
N LEU A 125 11.33 -3.01 0.69
CA LEU A 125 12.45 -2.26 1.19
C LEU A 125 13.01 -2.88 2.47
N ALA A 126 14.30 -2.67 2.71
CA ALA A 126 14.98 -3.14 3.89
C ALA A 126 15.90 -2.04 4.43
N ASP A 127 16.12 -2.01 5.73
CA ASP A 127 17.16 -1.17 6.31
C ASP A 127 18.51 -1.87 6.14
N HIS A 128 19.32 -1.39 5.19
CA HIS A 128 20.65 -1.95 4.89
C HIS A 128 21.78 -1.45 5.81
N ARG A 129 21.45 -0.54 6.76
CA ARG A 129 22.40 0.04 7.72
C ARG A 129 21.80 0.09 9.12
N PRO A 130 21.57 -1.08 9.74
CA PRO A 130 20.85 -1.16 11.02
C PRO A 130 21.58 -0.46 12.19
N ASP A 131 22.90 -0.31 12.11
CA ASP A 131 23.70 0.32 13.15
C ASP A 131 23.72 1.87 13.08
N GLU A 132 23.14 2.47 12.02
CA GLU A 132 23.03 3.92 11.88
C GLU A 132 21.78 4.45 12.59
N PRO A 133 21.79 5.72 13.05
CA PRO A 133 20.61 6.33 13.67
C PRO A 133 19.36 6.23 12.79
N PRO A 134 18.16 6.18 13.40
CA PRO A 134 16.91 6.15 12.65
C PRO A 134 16.79 7.31 11.66
N ILE A 135 16.23 7.00 10.48
CA ILE A 135 15.92 8.01 9.46
C ILE A 135 14.46 7.92 9.05
N VAL A 136 13.92 9.06 8.61
CA VAL A 136 12.59 9.13 8.01
C VAL A 136 12.71 9.65 6.57
N ILE A 137 12.06 8.96 5.65
CA ILE A 137 11.95 9.34 4.23
C ILE A 137 10.46 9.50 3.93
N ARG A 138 10.07 10.66 3.40
CA ARG A 138 8.70 10.91 2.95
C ARG A 138 8.52 10.59 1.49
N PHE A 139 7.60 9.72 1.18
CA PHE A 139 7.15 9.47 -0.19
C PHE A 139 5.84 10.24 -0.42
N GLY A 140 5.84 11.12 -1.42
CA GLY A 140 4.68 11.94 -1.75
C GLY A 140 4.57 13.23 -0.95
N THR A 141 3.33 13.69 -0.82
CA THR A 141 2.98 14.89 -0.09
C THR A 141 2.26 14.54 1.21
N PHE A 142 1.98 15.56 2.03
CA PHE A 142 1.24 15.34 3.27
C PHE A 142 -0.17 14.75 3.04
N ASP A 143 -0.83 15.16 1.95
CA ASP A 143 -2.21 14.77 1.64
C ASP A 143 -2.31 13.45 0.84
N ASP A 144 -1.25 13.10 0.11
CA ASP A 144 -1.13 11.83 -0.62
C ASP A 144 0.31 11.34 -0.52
N GLY A 145 0.61 10.61 0.54
CA GLY A 145 1.95 10.10 0.79
C GLY A 145 2.01 9.29 2.08
N PHE A 146 3.24 8.92 2.44
CA PHE A 146 3.55 8.21 3.68
C PHE A 146 4.97 8.51 4.12
N ASP A 147 5.22 8.35 5.42
CA ASP A 147 6.53 8.39 6.03
C ASP A 147 7.05 6.95 6.21
N LEU A 148 8.23 6.70 5.67
CA LEU A 148 8.98 5.46 5.84
C LEU A 148 10.08 5.71 6.86
N THR A 149 10.09 4.92 7.94
CA THR A 149 11.16 4.95 8.94
C THR A 149 12.03 3.71 8.80
N ALA A 150 13.34 3.91 8.69
CA ALA A 150 14.34 2.86 8.76
C ALA A 150 15.08 2.96 10.09
N ALA A 151 14.99 1.91 10.90
CA ALA A 151 15.59 1.85 12.23
C ALA A 151 15.85 0.39 12.63
N ASP A 152 17.01 0.14 13.22
CA ASP A 152 17.36 -1.16 13.83
C ASP A 152 17.14 -2.36 12.88
N GLY A 153 17.43 -2.18 11.59
CA GLY A 153 17.25 -3.20 10.56
C GLY A 153 15.78 -3.41 10.12
N THR A 154 14.85 -2.58 10.60
CA THR A 154 13.43 -2.68 10.25
C THR A 154 12.94 -1.49 9.45
N ILE A 155 11.92 -1.73 8.63
CA ILE A 155 11.17 -0.69 7.93
C ILE A 155 9.76 -0.62 8.51
N THR A 156 9.36 0.56 8.96
CA THR A 156 7.97 0.88 9.26
C THR A 156 7.44 1.93 8.30
N VAL A 157 6.14 1.91 8.06
CA VAL A 157 5.47 2.85 7.16
C VAL A 157 4.20 3.33 7.82
N ASP A 158 4.09 4.65 7.94
CA ASP A 158 2.99 5.33 8.62
C ASP A 158 2.43 6.46 7.73
N PRO A 159 1.18 6.89 7.93
CA PRO A 159 0.67 8.11 7.33
C PRO A 159 1.56 9.32 7.67
N CYS A 160 1.71 10.26 6.73
CA CYS A 160 2.53 11.46 6.96
C CYS A 160 2.14 12.21 8.23
N GLN A 161 3.11 12.49 9.08
CA GLN A 161 2.92 13.21 10.34
C GLN A 161 3.43 14.65 10.21
N ARG A 162 2.70 15.61 10.79
CA ARG A 162 3.02 17.06 10.69
C ARG A 162 4.24 17.47 11.51
N ASP A 163 4.48 16.77 12.59
CA ASP A 163 5.58 16.99 13.54
C ASP A 163 6.87 16.23 13.16
N VAL A 164 6.82 15.41 12.11
CA VAL A 164 7.99 14.70 11.59
C VAL A 164 8.62 15.49 10.45
N SER A 165 9.92 15.79 10.61
CA SER A 165 10.76 16.36 9.55
C SER A 165 11.54 15.23 8.86
N PRO A 166 11.19 14.85 7.64
CA PRO A 166 11.89 13.77 6.93
C PRO A 166 13.31 14.22 6.52
N LEU A 167 14.25 13.27 6.55
CA LEU A 167 15.62 13.49 6.07
C LEU A 167 15.66 13.66 4.55
N ALA A 168 14.77 12.95 3.86
CA ALA A 168 14.58 13.06 2.41
C ALA A 168 13.09 12.99 2.04
N GLY A 169 12.72 13.66 0.96
CA GLY A 169 11.41 13.57 0.32
C GLY A 169 11.53 13.02 -1.10
N VAL A 170 10.56 12.21 -1.52
CA VAL A 170 10.53 11.58 -2.85
C VAL A 170 9.18 11.79 -3.50
N THR A 171 9.18 12.37 -4.70
CA THR A 171 7.98 12.49 -5.53
C THR A 171 8.30 12.12 -6.98
N GLY A 172 7.30 11.83 -7.80
CA GLY A 172 7.53 11.50 -9.21
C GLY A 172 6.45 10.67 -9.85
N PRO A 173 6.65 10.28 -11.11
CA PRO A 173 5.69 9.45 -11.84
C PRO A 173 5.53 8.06 -11.20
N GLY A 174 4.26 7.64 -11.02
CA GLY A 174 3.94 6.36 -10.37
C GLY A 174 4.67 5.15 -10.94
N PRO A 175 4.68 4.91 -12.27
CA PRO A 175 5.38 3.78 -12.85
C PRO A 175 6.89 3.75 -12.54
N VAL A 176 7.53 4.93 -12.51
CA VAL A 176 8.96 5.07 -12.21
C VAL A 176 9.23 4.74 -10.74
N LEU A 177 8.37 5.25 -9.83
CA LEU A 177 8.48 4.96 -8.41
C LEU A 177 8.24 3.48 -8.10
N VAL A 178 7.29 2.84 -8.77
CA VAL A 178 7.08 1.39 -8.65
C VAL A 178 8.33 0.62 -9.07
N ALA A 179 8.90 0.94 -10.24
CA ALA A 179 10.12 0.31 -10.73
C ALA A 179 11.32 0.52 -9.79
N LEU A 180 11.44 1.71 -9.20
CA LEU A 180 12.45 2.04 -8.20
C LEU A 180 12.32 1.16 -6.95
N LEU A 181 11.12 1.05 -6.38
CA LEU A 181 10.87 0.26 -5.18
C LEU A 181 11.05 -1.25 -5.42
N GLN A 182 10.81 -1.72 -6.64
CA GLN A 182 11.01 -3.11 -7.04
C GLN A 182 12.49 -3.44 -7.36
N GLY A 183 13.39 -2.45 -7.37
CA GLY A 183 14.78 -2.63 -7.79
C GLY A 183 14.95 -2.85 -9.29
N ALA A 184 13.91 -2.67 -10.09
CA ALA A 184 13.96 -2.76 -11.55
C ALA A 184 14.64 -1.53 -12.19
N MET A 185 14.75 -0.43 -11.45
CA MET A 185 15.37 0.82 -11.89
C MET A 185 16.28 1.38 -10.79
N PRO A 186 17.53 1.75 -11.07
CA PRO A 186 18.40 2.42 -10.09
C PRO A 186 17.98 3.89 -9.90
N LEU A 187 18.23 4.46 -8.71
CA LEU A 187 17.85 5.82 -8.36
C LEU A 187 18.30 6.89 -9.37
N PRO A 188 19.55 6.88 -9.91
CA PRO A 188 19.94 7.87 -10.91
C PRO A 188 19.10 7.83 -12.19
N ALA A 189 18.69 6.64 -12.63
CA ALA A 189 17.81 6.49 -13.79
C ALA A 189 16.37 6.96 -13.48
N ALA A 190 15.88 6.71 -12.27
CA ALA A 190 14.57 7.20 -11.82
C ALA A 190 14.54 8.73 -11.77
N ILE A 191 15.60 9.37 -11.27
CA ILE A 191 15.74 10.84 -11.28
C ILE A 191 15.72 11.37 -12.72
N ALA A 192 16.46 10.73 -13.64
CA ALA A 192 16.45 11.11 -15.05
C ALA A 192 15.07 10.96 -15.72
N GLN A 193 14.17 10.14 -15.14
CA GLN A 193 12.79 9.93 -15.58
C GLN A 193 11.75 10.69 -14.74
N GLY A 194 12.17 11.72 -14.01
CA GLY A 194 11.27 12.67 -13.36
C GLY A 194 10.96 12.36 -11.89
N VAL A 195 11.73 11.48 -11.23
CA VAL A 195 11.70 11.40 -9.77
C VAL A 195 12.45 12.59 -9.20
N ASP A 196 11.78 13.34 -8.34
CA ASP A 196 12.36 14.44 -7.57
C ASP A 196 12.71 13.97 -6.17
N VAL A 197 13.92 14.30 -5.72
CA VAL A 197 14.41 13.97 -4.39
C VAL A 197 14.83 15.26 -3.70
N THR A 198 14.18 15.56 -2.59
CA THR A 198 14.53 16.68 -1.72
C THR A 198 15.30 16.19 -0.49
N GLY A 199 16.12 17.05 0.11
CA GLY A 199 16.93 16.69 1.28
C GLY A 199 18.10 15.76 0.93
N ASP A 200 18.40 14.79 1.79
CA ASP A 200 19.55 13.90 1.63
C ASP A 200 19.20 12.67 0.76
N ALA A 201 19.57 12.74 -0.52
CA ALA A 201 19.38 11.62 -1.45
C ALA A 201 20.14 10.33 -1.03
N ALA A 202 21.21 10.45 -0.23
CA ALA A 202 21.94 9.27 0.26
C ALA A 202 21.12 8.42 1.23
N ALA A 203 20.12 9.03 1.90
CA ALA A 203 19.17 8.30 2.73
C ALA A 203 18.43 7.20 1.97
N LEU A 204 18.10 7.42 0.69
CA LEU A 204 17.43 6.45 -0.16
C LEU A 204 18.26 5.20 -0.40
N THR A 205 19.59 5.31 -0.47
CA THR A 205 20.48 4.15 -0.65
C THR A 205 20.47 3.19 0.54
N ARG A 206 20.03 3.68 1.71
CA ARG A 206 19.88 2.85 2.91
C ARG A 206 18.69 1.89 2.81
N VAL A 207 17.65 2.25 2.04
CA VAL A 207 16.39 1.51 2.03
C VAL A 207 16.07 0.86 0.68
N LEU A 208 16.57 1.42 -0.42
CA LEU A 208 16.29 0.88 -1.75
C LEU A 208 17.01 -0.43 -2.00
N PRO A 209 16.40 -1.40 -2.71
CA PRO A 209 17.07 -2.63 -3.09
C PRO A 209 18.22 -2.32 -4.03
N ALA A 210 19.28 -3.15 -3.96
CA ALA A 210 20.33 -3.11 -4.96
C ALA A 210 19.71 -3.36 -6.35
N PRO A 211 20.13 -2.62 -7.41
CA PRO A 211 19.61 -2.83 -8.75
C PRO A 211 19.80 -4.29 -9.17
N GLN A 212 18.70 -4.97 -9.50
CA GLN A 212 18.79 -6.33 -10.03
C GLN A 212 19.43 -6.27 -11.42
N ALA A 213 20.53 -7.00 -11.61
CA ALA A 213 21.01 -7.26 -12.97
C ALA A 213 19.88 -7.91 -13.75
N SER A 214 19.50 -7.35 -14.91
CA SER A 214 18.38 -7.78 -15.74
C SER A 214 18.46 -9.28 -16.02
N THR A 215 17.85 -10.10 -15.17
CA THR A 215 17.59 -11.49 -15.48
C THR A 215 16.33 -11.48 -16.34
N ASN A 216 16.55 -11.56 -17.63
CA ASN A 216 15.53 -11.80 -18.65
C ASN A 216 14.91 -13.17 -18.34
N VAL A 217 13.78 -13.20 -17.65
CA VAL A 217 13.01 -14.43 -17.47
C VAL A 217 12.09 -14.53 -18.68
N PRO A 218 12.34 -15.50 -19.62
CA PRO A 218 11.43 -15.71 -20.73
C PRO A 218 10.09 -16.19 -20.15
N GLY A 219 9.00 -15.53 -20.57
CA GLY A 219 7.64 -15.94 -20.26
C GLY A 219 7.41 -17.42 -20.60
N GLN A 220 7.09 -18.22 -19.60
CA GLN A 220 6.49 -19.53 -19.75
C GLN A 220 5.18 -19.54 -18.97
N TYR A 221 4.13 -19.06 -19.61
CA TYR A 221 2.79 -19.55 -19.39
C TYR A 221 2.23 -19.97 -20.74
N ASN A 222 2.30 -21.27 -21.01
CA ASN A 222 1.46 -21.96 -22.00
C ASN A 222 0.09 -22.21 -21.38
#